data_d3c60320981a595742b5351730329b33
#
_entry.id   d3c60320981a595742b5351730329b33
#
_cell.length_a   1.000
_cell.length_b   1.000
_cell.length_c   1.000
_cell.angle_alpha   90.00
_cell.angle_beta   90.00
_cell.angle_gamma   90.00
#
_symmetry.space_group_name_H-M   'P 1'
#
loop_
_entity.id
_entity.type
_entity.pdbx_description
1 polymer ?
#
loop_
_entity_poly.entity_id
_entity_poly.type
_entity_poly.pdbx_seq_one_letter_code
_entity_poly.pdbx_strand_id
1 'polypeptide(L)'
;MQSATPETFDEAYYQRFYFDKKTSVVDPMHVERLGAFVCSYLQYLRVPVQRVLDVGCGIGLWRDIVARHFPQASFHGVELSEYLCRRYGWEQGSVVNYEARQPFDLVICQGVLPYLSPGDL
;
A
#
# COMPACT_ATOMS: atom_id res chain seq x y z
N MET A 1 -10.57 17.03 -12.91
CA MET A 1 -10.76 16.05 -11.82
C MET A 1 -9.75 16.32 -10.72
N GLN A 2 -10.21 16.37 -9.50
CA GLN A 2 -9.35 16.56 -8.33
C GLN A 2 -8.87 15.21 -7.78
N SER A 3 -7.71 15.21 -7.15
CA SER A 3 -7.23 14.04 -6.43
C SER A 3 -8.15 13.71 -5.25
N ALA A 4 -8.25 12.43 -4.89
CA ALA A 4 -8.97 12.00 -3.71
C ALA A 4 -8.36 12.61 -2.43
N THR A 5 -9.21 12.86 -1.44
CA THR A 5 -8.86 13.42 -0.13
C THR A 5 -9.01 12.38 0.97
N PRO A 6 -8.50 12.64 2.19
CA PRO A 6 -8.70 11.70 3.31
C PRO A 6 -10.16 11.34 3.58
N GLU A 7 -11.07 12.28 3.39
CA GLU A 7 -12.51 12.09 3.61
C GLU A 7 -13.15 11.16 2.57
N THR A 8 -12.55 11.03 1.38
CA THR A 8 -13.00 10.10 0.33
C THR A 8 -12.91 8.65 0.80
N PHE A 9 -11.92 8.34 1.62
CA PHE A 9 -11.58 6.98 2.08
C PHE A 9 -11.90 6.79 3.56
N ASP A 10 -13.15 7.04 3.92
CA ASP A 10 -13.66 6.88 5.28
C ASP A 10 -14.04 5.42 5.61
N GLU A 11 -14.54 5.20 6.81
CA GLU A 11 -14.99 3.88 7.26
C GLU A 11 -16.05 3.29 6.34
N ALA A 12 -17.03 4.09 5.89
CA ALA A 12 -18.11 3.65 5.01
C ALA A 12 -17.57 3.14 3.67
N TYR A 13 -16.59 3.83 3.12
CA TYR A 13 -15.89 3.41 1.89
C TYR A 13 -15.27 2.02 2.05
N TYR A 14 -14.52 1.79 3.14
CA TYR A 14 -13.84 0.50 3.34
C TYR A 14 -14.80 -0.61 3.69
N GLN A 15 -15.87 -0.34 4.45
CA GLN A 15 -16.93 -1.33 4.68
C GLN A 15 -17.54 -1.81 3.37
N ARG A 16 -17.83 -0.89 2.46
CA ARG A 16 -18.46 -1.20 1.18
C ARG A 16 -17.53 -1.92 0.22
N PHE A 17 -16.31 -1.41 0.03
CA PHE A 17 -15.43 -1.86 -1.06
C PHE A 17 -14.36 -2.87 -0.65
N TYR A 18 -14.12 -3.07 0.63
CA TYR A 18 -13.08 -3.96 1.12
C TYR A 18 -13.59 -5.06 2.04
N PHE A 19 -14.47 -4.72 2.98
CA PHE A 19 -14.88 -5.65 4.03
C PHE A 19 -16.18 -6.38 3.73
N ASP A 20 -17.10 -5.79 2.96
CA ASP A 20 -18.30 -6.48 2.51
C ASP A 20 -17.96 -7.39 1.34
N LYS A 21 -18.08 -8.70 1.53
CA LYS A 21 -17.77 -9.72 0.51
C LYS A 21 -18.60 -9.57 -0.77
N LYS A 22 -19.79 -8.96 -0.69
CA LYS A 22 -20.67 -8.78 -1.85
C LYS A 22 -20.24 -7.63 -2.75
N THR A 23 -19.60 -6.62 -2.19
CA THR A 23 -19.24 -5.38 -2.87
C THR A 23 -17.73 -5.10 -2.92
N SER A 24 -16.92 -5.99 -2.34
CA SER A 24 -15.46 -5.83 -2.32
C SER A 24 -14.88 -5.80 -3.74
N VAL A 25 -14.02 -4.80 -3.97
CA VAL A 25 -13.25 -4.65 -5.21
C VAL A 25 -11.84 -5.23 -5.09
N VAL A 26 -11.49 -5.73 -3.91
CA VAL A 26 -10.17 -6.28 -3.62
C VAL A 26 -10.22 -7.80 -3.66
N ASP A 27 -9.29 -8.38 -4.42
CA ASP A 27 -9.03 -9.82 -4.41
C ASP A 27 -7.68 -10.07 -3.71
N PRO A 28 -7.69 -10.46 -2.42
CA PRO A 28 -6.45 -10.73 -1.69
C PRO A 28 -5.59 -11.82 -2.35
N MET A 29 -6.21 -12.82 -2.99
CA MET A 29 -5.47 -13.88 -3.67
C MET A 29 -4.70 -13.37 -4.88
N HIS A 30 -5.22 -12.38 -5.59
CA HIS A 30 -4.52 -11.74 -6.68
C HIS A 30 -3.27 -10.99 -6.18
N VAL A 31 -3.44 -10.22 -5.11
CA VAL A 31 -2.33 -9.48 -4.49
C VAL A 31 -1.28 -10.46 -3.95
N GLU A 32 -1.70 -11.56 -3.34
CA GLU A 32 -0.81 -12.62 -2.87
C GLU A 32 0.07 -13.19 -3.99
N ARG A 33 -0.54 -13.51 -5.13
CA ARG A 33 0.20 -14.03 -6.29
C ARG A 33 1.18 -13.02 -6.87
N LEU A 34 0.73 -11.77 -6.99
CA LEU A 34 1.59 -10.68 -7.47
C LEU A 34 2.76 -10.45 -6.52
N GLY A 35 2.48 -10.42 -5.23
CA GLY A 35 3.50 -10.23 -4.20
C GLY A 35 4.52 -11.37 -4.17
N ALA A 36 4.07 -12.61 -4.28
CA ALA A 36 4.95 -13.78 -4.37
C ALA A 36 5.86 -13.69 -5.60
N PHE A 37 5.32 -13.29 -6.75
CA PHE A 37 6.10 -13.09 -7.97
C PHE A 37 7.16 -11.99 -7.79
N VAL A 38 6.76 -10.82 -7.31
CA VAL A 38 7.66 -9.68 -7.11
C VAL A 38 8.77 -10.03 -6.13
N CYS A 39 8.42 -10.57 -4.97
CA CYS A 39 9.39 -10.91 -3.94
C CYS A 39 10.35 -12.01 -4.40
N SER A 40 9.84 -13.05 -5.08
CA SER A 40 10.67 -14.12 -5.62
C SER A 40 11.63 -13.60 -6.69
N TYR A 41 11.18 -12.67 -7.52
CA TYR A 41 12.02 -12.04 -8.53
C TYR A 41 13.16 -11.22 -7.89
N LEU A 42 12.85 -10.44 -6.86
CA LEU A 42 13.87 -9.70 -6.11
C LEU A 42 14.89 -10.64 -5.45
N GLN A 43 14.42 -11.77 -4.91
CA GLN A 43 15.30 -12.79 -4.34
C GLN A 43 16.19 -13.43 -5.41
N TYR A 44 15.63 -13.72 -6.59
CA TYR A 44 16.39 -14.22 -7.72
C TYR A 44 17.51 -13.25 -8.14
N LEU A 45 17.20 -11.96 -8.18
CA LEU A 45 18.17 -10.90 -8.49
C LEU A 45 19.14 -10.62 -7.34
N ARG A 46 18.95 -11.24 -6.17
CA ARG A 46 19.73 -11.01 -4.95
C ARG A 46 19.71 -9.55 -4.47
N VAL A 47 18.58 -8.88 -4.63
CA VAL A 47 18.38 -7.54 -4.08
C VAL A 47 18.26 -7.65 -2.56
N PRO A 48 19.10 -6.94 -1.78
CA PRO A 48 19.00 -6.96 -0.33
C PRO A 48 17.83 -6.08 0.13
N VAL A 49 16.67 -6.68 0.36
CA VAL A 49 15.48 -5.97 0.82
C VAL A 49 15.48 -5.90 2.34
N GLN A 50 15.83 -4.76 2.89
CA GLN A 50 15.87 -4.48 4.32
C GLN A 50 14.81 -3.46 4.76
N ARG A 51 14.42 -2.56 3.85
CA ARG A 51 13.46 -1.50 4.13
C ARG A 51 12.47 -1.38 2.99
N VAL A 52 11.19 -1.49 3.32
CA VAL A 52 10.08 -1.45 2.35
C VAL A 52 9.16 -0.28 2.68
N LEU A 53 8.81 0.49 1.66
CA LEU A 53 7.81 1.55 1.72
C LEU A 53 6.61 1.14 0.87
N ASP A 54 5.42 1.25 1.43
CA ASP A 54 4.16 1.06 0.70
C ASP A 54 3.33 2.34 0.80
N VAL A 55 3.28 3.09 -0.31
CA VAL A 55 2.53 4.35 -0.39
C VAL A 55 1.15 4.07 -0.95
N GLY A 56 0.12 4.40 -0.16
CA GLY A 56 -1.24 3.97 -0.44
C GLY A 56 -1.46 2.52 0.00
N CYS A 57 -0.93 2.17 1.18
CA CYS A 57 -0.87 0.78 1.65
C CYS A 57 -2.24 0.16 2.00
N GLY A 58 -3.28 0.98 2.13
CA GLY A 58 -4.64 0.49 2.34
C GLY A 58 -4.78 -0.36 3.58
N ILE A 59 -5.31 -1.58 3.40
CA ILE A 59 -5.51 -2.52 4.50
C ILE A 59 -4.27 -3.38 4.83
N GLY A 60 -3.14 -3.10 4.18
CA GLY A 60 -1.86 -3.71 4.52
C GLY A 60 -1.62 -5.10 3.96
N LEU A 61 -2.18 -5.43 2.81
CA LEU A 61 -1.97 -6.75 2.18
C LEU A 61 -0.50 -7.02 1.89
N TRP A 62 0.25 -6.02 1.46
CA TRP A 62 1.67 -6.16 1.19
C TRP A 62 2.53 -6.34 2.44
N ARG A 63 2.10 -5.84 3.59
CA ARG A 63 2.84 -6.02 4.84
C ARG A 63 3.07 -7.49 5.15
N ASP A 64 2.03 -8.29 5.06
CA ASP A 64 2.12 -9.71 5.39
C ASP A 64 2.90 -10.50 4.34
N ILE A 65 2.77 -10.12 3.07
CA ILE A 65 3.56 -10.70 1.97
C ILE A 65 5.05 -10.44 2.19
N VAL A 66 5.41 -9.18 2.46
CA VAL A 66 6.82 -8.79 2.71
C VAL A 66 7.36 -9.53 3.94
N ALA A 67 6.58 -9.63 5.01
CA ALA A 67 7.01 -10.34 6.22
C ALA A 67 7.34 -11.82 5.97
N ARG A 68 6.60 -12.47 5.07
CA ARG A 68 6.87 -13.88 4.73
C ARG A 68 8.10 -14.05 3.85
N HIS A 69 8.31 -13.16 2.90
CA HIS A 69 9.41 -13.27 1.93
C HIS A 69 10.71 -12.65 2.42
N PHE A 70 10.61 -11.59 3.22
CA PHE A 70 11.74 -10.84 3.77
C PHE A 70 11.55 -10.63 5.27
N PRO A 71 11.68 -11.67 6.09
CA PRO A 71 11.37 -11.60 7.53
C PRO A 71 12.24 -10.61 8.31
N GLN A 72 13.40 -10.22 7.76
CA GLN A 72 14.29 -9.24 8.38
C GLN A 72 13.98 -7.79 7.96
N ALA A 73 13.11 -7.59 6.98
CA ALA A 73 12.80 -6.27 6.47
C ALA A 73 11.86 -5.50 7.40
N SER A 74 12.09 -4.20 7.53
CA SER A 74 11.12 -3.27 8.10
C SER A 74 10.13 -2.83 7.03
N PHE A 75 8.87 -2.66 7.42
CA PHE A 75 7.80 -2.22 6.54
C PHE A 75 7.23 -0.89 7.04
N HIS A 76 7.20 0.10 6.16
CA HIS A 76 6.62 1.41 6.46
C HIS A 76 5.44 1.68 5.52
N GLY A 77 4.24 1.76 6.09
CA GLY A 77 3.01 2.08 5.36
C GLY A 77 2.66 3.55 5.46
N VAL A 78 2.34 4.13 4.32
CA VAL A 78 1.82 5.50 4.21
C VAL A 78 0.45 5.43 3.56
N GLU A 79 -0.55 6.09 4.15
CA GLU A 79 -1.92 6.01 3.71
C GLU A 79 -2.62 7.36 3.85
N LEU A 80 -3.46 7.71 2.88
CA LEU A 80 -4.21 8.96 2.89
C LEU A 80 -5.38 8.90 3.87
N SER A 81 -6.04 7.75 4.00
CA SER A 81 -7.21 7.55 4.85
C SER A 81 -6.85 7.67 6.33
N GLU A 82 -7.42 8.65 7.00
CA GLU A 82 -7.30 8.80 8.45
C GLU A 82 -7.86 7.57 9.20
N TYR A 83 -8.95 7.02 8.70
CA TYR A 83 -9.57 5.80 9.26
C TYR A 83 -8.60 4.63 9.26
N LEU A 84 -7.93 4.36 8.14
CA LEU A 84 -6.97 3.25 8.05
C LEU A 84 -5.70 3.51 8.83
N CYS A 85 -5.22 4.75 8.86
CA CYS A 85 -4.04 5.11 9.66
C CYS A 85 -4.28 4.85 11.14
N ARG A 86 -5.46 5.17 11.66
CA ARG A 86 -5.84 4.86 13.05
C ARG A 86 -5.98 3.37 13.28
N ARG A 87 -6.59 2.66 12.33
CA ARG A 87 -6.86 1.22 12.48
C ARG A 87 -5.58 0.37 12.44
N TYR A 88 -4.64 0.70 11.56
CA TYR A 88 -3.45 -0.13 11.29
C TYR A 88 -2.14 0.49 11.76
N GLY A 89 -2.14 1.72 12.23
CA GLY A 89 -0.93 2.41 12.67
C GLY A 89 -0.06 2.93 11.53
N TRP A 90 -0.66 3.25 10.38
CA TRP A 90 0.07 3.83 9.25
C TRP A 90 0.40 5.31 9.47
N GLU A 91 1.45 5.79 8.82
CA GLU A 91 1.72 7.21 8.68
C GLU A 91 0.71 7.82 7.70
N GLN A 92 0.05 8.92 8.09
CA GLN A 92 -0.85 9.62 7.18
C GLN A 92 -0.06 10.47 6.19
N GLY A 93 -0.33 10.30 4.90
CA GLY A 93 0.34 11.04 3.85
C GLY A 93 -0.21 10.70 2.47
N SER A 94 0.18 11.52 1.49
CA SER A 94 -0.18 11.34 0.09
C SER A 94 1.03 11.05 -0.76
N VAL A 95 0.87 10.17 -1.76
CA VAL A 95 1.92 9.92 -2.75
C VAL A 95 2.35 11.18 -3.49
N VAL A 96 1.46 12.16 -3.60
CA VAL A 96 1.72 13.43 -4.30
C VAL A 96 2.84 14.24 -3.65
N ASN A 97 2.91 14.22 -2.32
CA ASN A 97 3.83 15.08 -1.56
C ASN A 97 4.61 14.33 -0.48
N TYR A 98 4.58 13.00 -0.48
CA TYR A 98 5.34 12.24 0.51
C TYR A 98 6.85 12.34 0.23
N GLU A 99 7.60 12.66 1.25
CA GLU A 99 9.05 12.73 1.20
C GLU A 99 9.64 11.69 2.17
N ALA A 100 10.35 10.72 1.61
CA ALA A 100 11.02 9.70 2.40
C ALA A 100 12.23 10.31 3.14
N ARG A 101 12.32 10.05 4.44
CA ARG A 101 13.44 10.53 5.28
C ARG A 101 14.71 9.70 5.09
N GLN A 102 14.55 8.49 4.61
CA GLN A 102 15.63 7.53 4.37
C GLN A 102 15.35 6.75 3.10
N PRO A 103 16.37 6.20 2.43
CA PRO A 103 16.16 5.37 1.25
C PRO A 103 15.48 4.05 1.61
N PHE A 104 14.73 3.51 0.65
CA PHE A 104 14.08 2.20 0.74
C PHE A 104 14.61 1.29 -0.37
N ASP A 105 14.63 -0.02 -0.10
CA ASP A 105 15.09 -1.02 -1.07
C ASP A 105 13.96 -1.45 -2.01
N LEU A 106 12.72 -1.38 -1.54
CA LEU A 106 11.51 -1.65 -2.30
C LEU A 106 10.47 -0.59 -1.99
N VAL A 107 9.92 0.03 -3.03
CA VAL A 107 8.81 0.97 -2.91
C VAL A 107 7.62 0.40 -3.67
N ILE A 108 6.48 0.32 -2.99
CA ILE A 108 5.22 -0.18 -3.53
C ILE A 108 4.25 0.99 -3.62
N CYS A 109 3.59 1.12 -4.77
CA CYS A 109 2.51 2.07 -5.00
C CYS A 109 1.48 1.41 -5.92
N GLN A 110 0.63 0.57 -5.34
CA GLN A 110 -0.34 -0.22 -6.10
C GLN A 110 -1.76 0.31 -5.94
N GLY A 111 -2.46 0.52 -7.06
CA GLY A 111 -3.85 0.92 -7.05
C GLY A 111 -4.09 2.37 -6.61
N VAL A 112 -3.08 3.22 -6.65
CA VAL A 112 -3.14 4.62 -6.18
C VAL A 112 -3.36 5.61 -7.32
N LEU A 113 -2.67 5.42 -8.43
CA LEU A 113 -2.66 6.39 -9.55
C LEU A 113 -4.04 6.74 -10.10
N PRO A 114 -5.02 5.80 -10.17
CA PRO A 114 -6.37 6.14 -10.65
C PRO A 114 -7.11 7.19 -9.81
N TYR A 115 -6.66 7.41 -8.57
CA TYR A 115 -7.29 8.39 -7.66
C TYR A 115 -6.63 9.76 -7.71
N LEU A 116 -5.61 9.95 -8.54
CA LEU A 116 -4.90 11.21 -8.69
C LEU A 116 -5.45 12.02 -9.86
N SER A 117 -5.40 13.36 -9.73
CA SER A 117 -5.69 14.25 -10.85
C SER A 117 -4.56 14.19 -11.87
N PRO A 118 -4.82 14.53 -13.16
CA PRO A 118 -3.76 14.57 -14.17
C PRO A 118 -2.59 15.49 -13.82
N GLY A 119 -2.84 16.56 -13.05
CA GLY A 119 -1.80 17.49 -12.61
C GLY A 119 -0.87 16.92 -11.53
N ASP A 120 -1.28 15.87 -10.83
CA ASP A 120 -0.51 15.23 -9.76
C ASP A 120 0.26 13.98 -10.25
N LEU A 121 0.02 13.57 -11.48
CA LEU A 121 0.76 12.50 -12.14
C LEU A 121 2.02 13.05 -12.79
#